data_e9f0ba16c6c249277e011196ac1c915d
#
_entry.id   e9f0ba16c6c249277e011196ac1c915d
#
_cell.length_a   1.000
_cell.length_b   1.000
_cell.length_c   1.000
_cell.angle_alpha   90.00
_cell.angle_beta   90.00
_cell.angle_gamma   90.00
#
_symmetry.space_group_name_H-M   'P 1'
#
loop_
_entity.id
_entity.type
_entity.pdbx_description
1 polymer ?
#
loop_
_entity_poly.entity_id
_entity_poly.type
_entity_poly.pdbx_seq_one_letter_code
_entity_poly.pdbx_strand_id
1 'polypeptide(L)'
;MARRRVTTIQKGKDEDVRIMAALAAIGVMSIVLFSVFIISPPATVGPNEGELAPDFVASSYNGGGWDDFRLTNQFDRQWVAGEDGKFILIQFIDSDCPHCWREGETMSELHSQWGGKVTFISIAVELNIQGHNSDRNEIEAF
;
A
#
# COMPACT_ATOMS: atom_id res chain seq x y z
N MET A 1 5.70 -13.86 72.62
CA MET A 1 5.20 -12.80 71.70
C MET A 1 6.13 -12.44 70.50
N ALA A 2 7.13 -13.26 70.18
CA ALA A 2 8.11 -12.95 69.11
C ALA A 2 7.77 -13.48 67.71
N ARG A 3 6.86 -14.47 67.55
CA ARG A 3 6.57 -15.09 66.24
C ARG A 3 5.67 -14.30 65.27
N ARG A 4 4.91 -13.31 65.76
CA ARG A 4 3.99 -12.52 64.87
C ARG A 4 4.65 -11.39 64.08
N ARG A 5 5.85 -10.93 64.46
CA ARG A 5 6.54 -9.84 63.75
C ARG A 5 7.32 -10.29 62.52
N VAL A 6 7.80 -11.53 62.53
CA VAL A 6 8.62 -12.07 61.39
C VAL A 6 7.78 -12.33 60.14
N THR A 7 6.53 -12.81 60.31
CA THR A 7 5.63 -13.09 59.17
C THR A 7 5.13 -11.84 58.45
N THR A 8 4.99 -10.70 59.15
CA THR A 8 4.53 -9.45 58.53
C THR A 8 5.63 -8.79 57.64
N ILE A 9 6.89 -8.89 58.08
CA ILE A 9 8.04 -8.33 57.33
C ILE A 9 8.32 -9.15 56.08
N GLN A 10 8.21 -10.46 56.10
CA GLN A 10 8.38 -11.32 54.94
C GLN A 10 7.28 -11.11 53.90
N LYS A 11 6.02 -10.91 54.32
CA LYS A 11 4.89 -10.67 53.39
C LYS A 11 5.04 -9.35 52.64
N GLY A 12 5.48 -8.28 53.30
CA GLY A 12 5.77 -6.99 52.61
C GLY A 12 6.90 -7.08 51.60
N LYS A 13 7.96 -7.83 51.95
CA LYS A 13 9.11 -8.00 51.05
C LYS A 13 8.76 -8.80 49.77
N ASP A 14 7.87 -9.80 49.91
CA ASP A 14 7.41 -10.59 48.75
C ASP A 14 6.45 -9.79 47.85
N GLU A 15 5.65 -8.90 48.39
CA GLU A 15 4.80 -7.98 47.62
C GLU A 15 5.64 -6.95 46.85
N ASP A 16 6.67 -6.36 47.46
CA ASP A 16 7.60 -5.42 46.81
C ASP A 16 8.35 -6.07 45.67
N VAL A 17 8.82 -7.32 45.84
CA VAL A 17 9.50 -8.08 44.78
C VAL A 17 8.57 -8.36 43.59
N ARG A 18 7.30 -8.68 43.84
CA ARG A 18 6.32 -8.91 42.77
C ARG A 18 5.99 -7.63 42.01
N ILE A 19 5.86 -6.52 42.71
CA ILE A 19 5.63 -5.20 42.07
C ILE A 19 6.86 -4.82 41.21
N MET A 20 8.07 -4.97 41.73
CA MET A 20 9.27 -4.71 40.97
C MET A 20 9.41 -5.62 39.74
N ALA A 21 9.10 -6.91 39.83
CA ALA A 21 9.10 -7.85 38.71
C ALA A 21 8.07 -7.46 37.66
N ALA A 22 6.87 -7.05 38.07
CA ALA A 22 5.82 -6.58 37.15
C ALA A 22 6.23 -5.30 36.41
N LEU A 23 6.83 -4.33 37.11
CA LEU A 23 7.34 -3.10 36.50
C LEU A 23 8.48 -3.36 35.53
N ALA A 24 9.39 -4.29 35.88
CA ALA A 24 10.46 -4.70 34.98
C ALA A 24 9.92 -5.36 33.71
N ALA A 25 8.93 -6.25 33.83
CA ALA A 25 8.28 -6.90 32.69
C ALA A 25 7.57 -5.89 31.76
N ILE A 26 6.86 -4.91 32.34
CA ILE A 26 6.22 -3.83 31.56
C ILE A 26 7.30 -3.00 30.84
N GLY A 27 8.40 -2.67 31.54
CA GLY A 27 9.51 -1.92 30.93
C GLY A 27 10.13 -2.64 29.73
N VAL A 28 10.42 -3.93 29.87
CA VAL A 28 10.95 -4.77 28.77
C VAL A 28 9.94 -4.85 27.61
N MET A 29 8.66 -5.07 27.89
CA MET A 29 7.62 -5.13 26.87
C MET A 29 7.52 -3.79 26.10
N SER A 30 7.57 -2.67 26.80
CA SER A 30 7.55 -1.33 26.21
C SER A 30 8.76 -1.08 25.30
N ILE A 31 9.95 -1.52 25.72
CA ILE A 31 11.17 -1.40 24.91
C ILE A 31 11.06 -2.24 23.64
N VAL A 32 10.56 -3.49 23.74
CA VAL A 32 10.36 -4.36 22.58
C VAL A 32 9.36 -3.77 21.60
N LEU A 33 8.20 -3.31 22.07
CA LEU A 33 7.19 -2.67 21.23
C LEU A 33 7.73 -1.40 20.55
N PHE A 34 8.45 -0.57 21.30
CA PHE A 34 9.07 0.64 20.76
C PHE A 34 10.16 0.34 19.72
N SER A 35 10.95 -0.72 19.94
CA SER A 35 11.97 -1.17 18.99
C SER A 35 11.36 -1.65 17.68
N VAL A 36 10.24 -2.36 17.70
CA VAL A 36 9.52 -2.78 16.48
C VAL A 36 9.04 -1.56 15.69
N PHE A 37 8.55 -0.52 16.36
CA PHE A 37 8.11 0.71 15.71
C PHE A 37 9.25 1.51 15.05
N ILE A 38 10.45 1.51 15.66
CA ILE A 38 11.62 2.23 15.12
C ILE A 38 12.30 1.46 13.99
N ILE A 39 12.28 0.12 14.04
CA ILE A 39 12.99 -0.74 13.08
C ILE A 39 12.19 -0.93 11.78
N SER A 40 10.88 -0.63 11.77
CA SER A 40 10.10 -0.62 10.53
C SER A 40 10.50 0.60 9.70
N PRO A 41 11.32 0.46 8.65
CA PRO A 41 11.67 1.62 7.82
C PRO A 41 10.38 2.16 7.19
N PRO A 42 10.25 3.48 7.04
CA PRO A 42 9.15 4.05 6.27
C PRO A 42 9.19 3.47 4.86
N ALA A 43 8.02 3.12 4.33
CA ALA A 43 7.93 2.62 2.97
C ALA A 43 8.55 3.65 2.01
N THR A 44 9.57 3.23 1.28
CA THR A 44 10.21 4.04 0.24
C THR A 44 9.27 4.16 -0.96
N VAL A 45 9.34 5.28 -1.67
CA VAL A 45 8.58 5.48 -2.91
C VAL A 45 9.52 5.19 -4.08
N GLY A 46 9.11 4.31 -4.99
CA GLY A 46 9.93 3.93 -6.13
C GLY A 46 9.29 2.86 -7.01
N PRO A 47 10.03 2.41 -8.04
CA PRO A 47 9.54 1.43 -9.00
C PRO A 47 9.82 -0.02 -8.61
N ASN A 48 10.48 -0.27 -7.48
CA ASN A 48 10.90 -1.61 -7.11
C ASN A 48 9.82 -2.35 -6.30
N GLU A 49 9.92 -3.66 -6.29
CA GLU A 49 9.05 -4.49 -5.45
C GLU A 49 9.18 -4.12 -3.96
N GLY A 50 8.04 -3.96 -3.30
CA GLY A 50 7.97 -3.55 -1.89
C GLY A 50 8.04 -2.04 -1.66
N GLU A 51 8.23 -1.24 -2.71
CA GLU A 51 8.14 0.22 -2.65
C GLU A 51 6.71 0.69 -2.95
N LEU A 52 6.36 1.86 -2.42
CA LEU A 52 5.10 2.51 -2.78
C LEU A 52 5.21 3.12 -4.18
N ALA A 53 4.22 2.87 -5.02
CA ALA A 53 4.16 3.51 -6.32
C ALA A 53 4.11 5.05 -6.18
N PRO A 54 4.89 5.80 -7.00
CA PRO A 54 4.83 7.25 -7.02
C PRO A 54 3.42 7.73 -7.35
N ASP A 55 2.91 8.70 -6.58
CA ASP A 55 1.61 9.30 -6.86
C ASP A 55 1.69 10.20 -8.11
N PHE A 56 0.63 10.20 -8.90
CA PHE A 56 0.45 11.14 -10.01
C PHE A 56 -1.01 11.54 -10.15
N VAL A 57 -1.22 12.68 -10.80
CA VAL A 57 -2.53 13.20 -11.18
C VAL A 57 -2.55 13.41 -12.68
N ALA A 58 -3.61 12.96 -13.33
CA ALA A 58 -3.81 13.11 -14.77
C ALA A 58 -5.31 13.24 -15.10
N SER A 59 -5.63 13.78 -16.26
CA SER A 59 -6.97 13.63 -16.82
C SER A 59 -7.17 12.20 -17.29
N SER A 60 -8.30 11.59 -16.99
CA SER A 60 -8.63 10.23 -17.40
C SER A 60 -9.98 10.18 -18.13
N TYR A 61 -10.07 9.30 -19.10
CA TYR A 61 -11.29 8.94 -19.80
C TYR A 61 -11.80 7.57 -19.30
N ASN A 62 -13.06 7.51 -18.90
CA ASN A 62 -13.66 6.31 -18.33
C ASN A 62 -14.72 5.64 -19.23
N GLY A 63 -14.77 6.02 -20.51
CA GLY A 63 -15.79 5.58 -21.47
C GLY A 63 -17.07 6.42 -21.45
N GLY A 64 -17.26 7.28 -20.47
CA GLY A 64 -18.43 8.15 -20.34
C GLY A 64 -18.11 9.64 -20.24
N GLY A 65 -16.85 9.98 -19.98
CA GLY A 65 -16.41 11.35 -19.84
C GLY A 65 -15.00 11.46 -19.28
N TRP A 66 -14.52 12.69 -19.18
CA TRP A 66 -13.21 13.03 -18.66
C TRP A 66 -13.30 13.50 -17.21
N ASP A 67 -12.48 12.90 -16.34
CA ASP A 67 -12.40 13.22 -14.92
C ASP A 67 -10.94 13.38 -14.48
N ASP A 68 -10.73 13.96 -13.30
CA ASP A 68 -9.43 14.02 -12.66
C ASP A 68 -9.14 12.67 -11.98
N PHE A 69 -8.05 12.05 -12.35
CA PHE A 69 -7.55 10.81 -11.78
C PHE A 69 -6.34 11.07 -10.87
N ARG A 70 -6.33 10.41 -9.72
CA ARG A 70 -5.16 10.35 -8.83
C ARG A 70 -4.88 8.91 -8.44
N LEU A 71 -3.64 8.44 -8.64
CA LEU A 71 -3.28 7.05 -8.38
C LEU A 71 -3.51 6.65 -6.92
N THR A 72 -3.15 7.49 -5.96
CA THR A 72 -3.32 7.17 -4.54
C THR A 72 -4.77 7.03 -4.08
N ASN A 73 -5.74 7.53 -4.84
CA ASN A 73 -7.16 7.31 -4.57
C ASN A 73 -7.61 5.87 -4.89
N GLN A 74 -6.80 5.13 -5.66
CA GLN A 74 -7.07 3.74 -6.01
C GLN A 74 -6.51 2.76 -4.97
N PHE A 75 -5.69 3.23 -4.03
CA PHE A 75 -5.07 2.38 -3.03
C PHE A 75 -6.06 2.04 -1.91
N ASP A 76 -6.18 0.76 -1.61
CA ASP A 76 -6.83 0.32 -0.39
C ASP A 76 -5.84 0.45 0.78
N ARG A 77 -6.00 1.52 1.55
CA ARG A 77 -5.13 1.83 2.70
C ARG A 77 -5.39 0.93 3.91
N GLN A 78 -6.48 0.15 3.89
CA GLN A 78 -6.86 -0.75 4.97
C GLN A 78 -6.49 -2.20 4.67
N TRP A 79 -6.01 -2.45 3.44
CA TRP A 79 -5.61 -3.79 3.03
C TRP A 79 -4.45 -4.33 3.88
N VAL A 80 -4.59 -5.57 4.31
CA VAL A 80 -3.57 -6.31 5.05
C VAL A 80 -3.13 -7.52 4.22
N ALA A 81 -1.84 -7.84 4.27
CA ALA A 81 -1.29 -8.96 3.53
C ALA A 81 -2.04 -10.28 3.85
N GLY A 82 -2.54 -10.95 2.81
CA GLY A 82 -3.34 -12.17 2.92
C GLY A 82 -4.84 -11.95 2.79
N GLU A 83 -5.32 -10.71 2.74
CA GLU A 83 -6.71 -10.38 2.42
C GLU A 83 -6.93 -10.27 0.91
N ASP A 84 -8.17 -10.51 0.47
CA ASP A 84 -8.59 -10.23 -0.90
C ASP A 84 -8.54 -8.72 -1.13
N GLY A 85 -7.66 -8.28 -2.04
CA GLY A 85 -7.50 -6.88 -2.42
C GLY A 85 -7.68 -6.67 -3.92
N LYS A 86 -7.74 -5.42 -4.34
CA LYS A 86 -7.67 -5.05 -5.76
C LYS A 86 -6.23 -4.77 -6.16
N PHE A 87 -5.81 -5.37 -7.25
CA PHE A 87 -4.55 -5.04 -7.90
C PHE A 87 -4.76 -3.86 -8.86
N ILE A 88 -3.70 -3.11 -9.11
CA ILE A 88 -3.68 -2.05 -10.13
C ILE A 88 -2.67 -2.48 -11.19
N LEU A 89 -3.13 -2.60 -12.43
CA LEU A 89 -2.31 -2.84 -13.59
C LEU A 89 -2.16 -1.51 -14.34
N ILE A 90 -0.94 -1.04 -14.51
CA ILE A 90 -0.64 0.18 -15.26
C ILE A 90 0.07 -0.22 -16.54
N GLN A 91 -0.51 0.16 -17.67
CA GLN A 91 0.07 0.00 -19.00
C GLN A 91 0.44 1.37 -19.56
N PHE A 92 1.59 1.46 -20.22
CA PHE A 92 1.98 2.65 -20.98
C PHE A 92 1.71 2.40 -22.46
N ILE A 93 0.99 3.30 -23.09
CA ILE A 93 0.58 3.20 -24.49
C ILE A 93 0.94 4.47 -25.25
N ASP A 94 0.94 4.36 -26.58
CA ASP A 94 1.02 5.49 -27.50
C ASP A 94 -0.08 5.30 -28.55
N SER A 95 -0.91 6.30 -28.79
CA SER A 95 -2.01 6.24 -29.77
C SER A 95 -1.53 6.02 -31.21
N ASP A 96 -0.29 6.38 -31.52
CA ASP A 96 0.34 6.16 -32.82
C ASP A 96 1.01 4.78 -32.97
N CYS A 97 1.00 3.97 -31.93
CA CYS A 97 1.68 2.68 -31.92
C CYS A 97 0.74 1.53 -32.34
N PRO A 98 0.94 0.93 -33.53
CA PRO A 98 0.09 -0.19 -33.97
C PRO A 98 0.17 -1.44 -33.09
N HIS A 99 1.24 -1.59 -32.31
CA HIS A 99 1.37 -2.67 -31.33
C HIS A 99 0.47 -2.42 -30.12
N CYS A 100 0.35 -1.16 -29.67
CA CYS A 100 -0.51 -0.78 -28.57
C CYS A 100 -1.99 -1.06 -28.88
N TRP A 101 -2.43 -0.75 -30.10
CA TRP A 101 -3.79 -1.07 -30.56
C TRP A 101 -4.09 -2.58 -30.54
N ARG A 102 -3.15 -3.42 -30.95
CA ARG A 102 -3.32 -4.88 -30.87
C ARG A 102 -3.33 -5.39 -29.44
N GLU A 103 -2.52 -4.79 -28.57
CA GLU A 103 -2.48 -5.13 -27.16
C GLU A 103 -3.78 -4.72 -26.45
N GLY A 104 -4.47 -3.68 -26.93
CA GLY A 104 -5.76 -3.24 -26.44
C GLY A 104 -6.83 -4.35 -26.46
N GLU A 105 -6.83 -5.21 -27.49
CA GLU A 105 -7.73 -6.37 -27.56
C GLU A 105 -7.45 -7.36 -26.41
N THR A 106 -6.18 -7.68 -26.17
CA THR A 106 -5.72 -8.54 -25.07
C THR A 106 -6.09 -7.94 -23.71
N MET A 107 -5.92 -6.62 -23.55
CA MET A 107 -6.28 -5.92 -22.32
C MET A 107 -7.79 -5.92 -22.07
N SER A 108 -8.61 -5.80 -23.12
CA SER A 108 -10.07 -5.94 -23.02
C SER A 108 -10.49 -7.32 -22.56
N GLU A 109 -9.85 -8.38 -23.09
CA GLU A 109 -10.10 -9.75 -22.66
C GLU A 109 -9.69 -9.96 -21.18
N LEU A 110 -8.53 -9.48 -20.79
CA LEU A 110 -8.06 -9.54 -19.39
C LEU A 110 -9.01 -8.77 -18.46
N HIS A 111 -9.44 -7.58 -18.86
CA HIS A 111 -10.41 -6.81 -18.08
C HIS A 111 -11.73 -7.54 -17.91
N SER A 112 -12.22 -8.22 -18.96
CA SER A 112 -13.45 -9.01 -18.87
C SER A 112 -13.35 -10.16 -17.85
N GLN A 113 -12.15 -10.73 -17.68
CA GLN A 113 -11.88 -11.83 -16.76
C GLN A 113 -11.57 -11.36 -15.34
N TRP A 114 -10.82 -10.27 -15.21
CA TRP A 114 -10.19 -9.84 -13.95
C TRP A 114 -10.65 -8.48 -13.44
N GLY A 115 -11.48 -7.73 -14.16
CA GLY A 115 -11.91 -6.38 -13.79
C GLY A 115 -12.58 -6.26 -12.42
N GLY A 116 -13.07 -7.37 -11.86
CA GLY A 116 -13.56 -7.42 -10.47
C GLY A 116 -12.44 -7.37 -9.41
N LYS A 117 -11.21 -7.79 -9.77
CA LYS A 117 -10.04 -7.86 -8.89
C LYS A 117 -8.90 -6.94 -9.28
N VAL A 118 -8.88 -6.47 -10.52
CA VAL A 118 -7.81 -5.64 -11.08
C VAL A 118 -8.41 -4.35 -11.62
N THR A 119 -7.85 -3.22 -11.23
CA THR A 119 -8.10 -1.93 -11.88
C THR A 119 -7.09 -1.77 -13.00
N PHE A 120 -7.57 -1.63 -14.23
CA PHE A 120 -6.75 -1.44 -15.42
C PHE A 120 -6.63 0.05 -15.72
N ILE A 121 -5.42 0.52 -15.92
CA ILE A 121 -5.10 1.91 -16.22
C ILE A 121 -4.14 1.94 -17.40
N SER A 122 -4.54 2.56 -18.50
CA SER A 122 -3.65 2.84 -19.64
C SER A 122 -3.23 4.31 -19.60
N ILE A 123 -1.93 4.55 -19.61
CA ILE A 123 -1.35 5.89 -19.60
C ILE A 123 -0.79 6.16 -20.99
N ALA A 124 -1.36 7.14 -21.69
CA ALA A 124 -0.85 7.60 -22.97
C ALA A 124 0.43 8.41 -22.77
N VAL A 125 1.48 8.00 -23.45
CA VAL A 125 2.81 8.63 -23.41
C VAL A 125 3.39 8.68 -24.82
N GLU A 126 4.35 9.56 -25.04
CA GLU A 126 5.11 9.63 -26.30
C GLU A 126 6.13 8.49 -26.36
N LEU A 127 5.90 7.47 -27.19
CA LEU A 127 6.78 6.32 -27.34
C LEU A 127 7.30 6.15 -28.78
N ASN A 128 6.47 6.43 -29.79
CA ASN A 128 6.73 6.07 -31.19
C ASN A 128 7.15 7.27 -32.03
N ILE A 129 6.46 8.39 -31.94
CA ILE A 129 6.74 9.61 -32.71
C ILE A 129 7.16 10.72 -31.77
N GLN A 130 8.42 11.13 -31.86
CA GLN A 130 8.95 12.20 -31.01
C GLN A 130 8.22 13.54 -31.27
N GLY A 131 7.73 14.16 -30.22
CA GLY A 131 7.00 15.43 -30.26
C GLY A 131 5.51 15.26 -30.54
N HIS A 132 5.01 14.04 -30.71
CA HIS A 132 3.59 13.73 -30.76
C HIS A 132 3.07 13.36 -29.37
N ASN A 133 2.03 14.04 -28.92
CA ASN A 133 1.32 13.68 -27.67
C ASN A 133 -0.10 13.27 -28.04
N SER A 134 -0.53 12.13 -27.57
CA SER A 134 -1.90 11.64 -27.76
C SER A 134 -2.92 12.70 -27.32
N ASP A 135 -3.79 13.12 -28.22
CA ASP A 135 -4.86 14.04 -27.88
C ASP A 135 -6.07 13.31 -27.28
N ARG A 136 -7.06 14.08 -26.83
CA ARG A 136 -8.26 13.49 -26.19
C ARG A 136 -9.06 12.61 -27.15
N ASN A 137 -9.14 12.96 -28.43
CA ASN A 137 -9.93 12.19 -29.39
C ASN A 137 -9.26 10.86 -29.70
N GLU A 138 -7.92 10.84 -29.74
CA GLU A 138 -7.14 9.63 -29.92
C GLU A 138 -7.27 8.68 -28.72
N ILE A 139 -7.25 9.24 -27.50
CA ILE A 139 -7.44 8.45 -26.28
C ILE A 139 -8.87 7.91 -26.18
N GLU A 140 -9.88 8.68 -26.59
CA GLU A 140 -11.29 8.24 -26.64
C GLU A 140 -11.52 7.14 -27.69
N ALA A 141 -10.72 7.14 -28.76
CA ALA A 141 -10.80 6.15 -29.83
C ALA A 141 -10.07 4.84 -29.47
N PHE A 142 -9.10 4.89 -28.56
CA PHE A 142 -8.32 3.75 -28.09
C PHE A 142 -9.14 2.87 -27.13
#